data_57a434cfab305fdd0c4e552773c41b83
#
_entry.id   57a434cfab305fdd0c4e552773c41b83
#
_cell.length_a   1.000
_cell.length_b   1.000
_cell.length_c   1.000
_cell.angle_alpha   90.00
_cell.angle_beta   90.00
_cell.angle_gamma   90.00
#
_symmetry.space_group_name_H-M   'P 1'
#
loop_
_entity.id
_entity.type
_entity.pdbx_description
1 polymer ?
#
loop_
_entity_poly.entity_id
_entity_poly.type
_entity_poly.pdbx_seq_one_letter_code
_entity_poly.pdbx_strand_id
1 'polypeptide(L)'
;LGVGFQGELTVKENIYLYGCLLGMDYKELSKRFTSIVSFAGLEKFVDTKLKNLSSGMIARLGFSIAIQVDADILLVDEVLAVGDADFQKKCYETFTRFKKVKLLSFLALS
;
A
#
# COMPACT_ATOMS: atom_id res chain seq x y z
N LEU A 1 3.82 -3.08 8.60
CA LEU A 1 3.49 -2.91 7.19
C LEU A 1 4.59 -3.48 6.33
N GLY A 2 4.21 -4.20 5.28
CA GLY A 2 5.19 -4.85 4.42
C GLY A 2 5.69 -6.19 4.94
N VAL A 3 5.21 -6.63 6.07
CA VAL A 3 5.46 -7.98 6.55
C VAL A 3 4.83 -8.96 5.56
N GLY A 4 5.64 -9.87 5.03
CA GLY A 4 5.20 -10.77 3.97
C GLY A 4 5.72 -10.40 2.59
N PHE A 5 6.27 -9.21 2.42
CA PHE A 5 6.96 -8.86 1.18
C PHE A 5 8.24 -9.68 1.05
N GLN A 6 8.56 -10.04 -0.18
CA GLN A 6 9.75 -10.84 -0.48
C GLN A 6 10.69 -10.03 -1.39
N GLY A 7 11.88 -9.73 -0.89
CA GLY A 7 12.85 -8.90 -1.60
C GLY A 7 13.30 -9.45 -2.94
N GLU A 8 13.35 -10.76 -3.09
CA GLU A 8 13.76 -11.40 -4.34
C GLU A 8 12.68 -11.42 -5.40
N LEU A 9 11.44 -11.14 -5.04
CA LEU A 9 10.34 -11.05 -5.98
C LEU A 9 10.20 -9.62 -6.50
N THR A 10 9.60 -9.49 -7.67
CA THR A 10 9.35 -8.18 -8.28
C THR A 10 8.22 -7.45 -7.57
N VAL A 11 8.05 -6.16 -7.90
CA VAL A 11 6.91 -5.37 -7.44
C VAL A 11 5.61 -6.08 -7.81
N LYS A 12 5.47 -6.51 -9.06
CA LYS A 12 4.27 -7.22 -9.52
C LYS A 12 3.98 -8.45 -8.69
N GLU A 13 4.99 -9.29 -8.49
CA GLU A 13 4.81 -10.51 -7.71
C GLU A 13 4.44 -10.23 -6.26
N ASN A 14 5.04 -9.20 -5.68
CA ASN A 14 4.72 -8.81 -4.32
C ASN A 14 3.31 -8.25 -4.17
N ILE A 15 2.78 -7.57 -5.20
CA ILE A 15 1.41 -7.09 -5.17
C ILE A 15 0.45 -8.28 -5.00
N TYR A 16 0.65 -9.34 -5.79
CA TYR A 16 -0.21 -10.52 -5.69
C TYR A 16 0.00 -11.25 -4.36
N LEU A 17 1.24 -11.42 -3.94
CA LEU A 17 1.53 -12.09 -2.68
C LEU A 17 0.92 -11.34 -1.50
N TYR A 18 1.21 -10.06 -1.38
CA TYR A 18 0.76 -9.26 -0.24
C TYR A 18 -0.75 -9.07 -0.26
N GLY A 19 -1.33 -8.85 -1.44
CA GLY A 19 -2.78 -8.72 -1.58
C GLY A 19 -3.50 -9.98 -1.15
N CYS A 20 -2.96 -11.15 -1.50
CA CYS A 20 -3.53 -12.43 -1.07
C CYS A 20 -3.42 -12.61 0.44
N LEU A 21 -2.30 -12.21 1.03
CA LEU A 21 -2.12 -12.27 2.48
C LEU A 21 -3.12 -11.38 3.20
N LEU A 22 -3.53 -10.29 2.58
CA LEU A 22 -4.53 -9.38 3.15
C LEU A 22 -5.97 -9.84 2.85
N GLY A 23 -6.14 -10.93 2.13
CA GLY A 23 -7.46 -11.53 1.91
C GLY A 23 -8.09 -11.29 0.55
N MET A 24 -7.41 -10.65 -0.38
CA MET A 24 -7.94 -10.43 -1.72
C MET A 24 -7.56 -11.59 -2.63
N ASP A 25 -8.51 -12.08 -3.45
CA ASP A 25 -8.19 -13.15 -4.37
C ASP A 25 -7.46 -12.64 -5.61
N TYR A 26 -6.85 -13.56 -6.34
CA TYR A 26 -6.05 -13.23 -7.52
C TYR A 26 -6.85 -12.48 -8.58
N LYS A 27 -8.07 -12.90 -8.81
CA LYS A 27 -8.92 -12.30 -9.83
C LYS A 27 -9.20 -10.83 -9.51
N GLU A 28 -9.52 -10.55 -8.26
CA GLU A 28 -9.77 -9.19 -7.81
C GLU A 28 -8.51 -8.34 -7.87
N LEU A 29 -7.37 -8.91 -7.47
CA LEU A 29 -6.10 -8.21 -7.55
C LEU A 29 -5.75 -7.85 -8.99
N SER A 30 -6.03 -8.73 -9.94
CA SER A 30 -5.77 -8.46 -11.35
C SER A 30 -6.55 -7.26 -11.85
N LYS A 31 -7.80 -7.12 -11.40
CA LYS A 31 -8.63 -5.96 -11.75
C LYS A 31 -8.09 -4.66 -11.16
N ARG A 32 -7.44 -4.72 -10.02
CA ARG A 32 -6.97 -3.55 -9.29
C ARG A 32 -5.49 -3.26 -9.47
N PHE A 33 -4.80 -4.10 -10.22
CA PHE A 33 -3.35 -4.03 -10.35
C PHE A 33 -2.89 -2.64 -10.82
N THR A 34 -3.47 -2.14 -11.90
CA THR A 34 -3.10 -0.84 -12.46
C THR A 34 -3.33 0.29 -11.46
N SER A 35 -4.44 0.25 -10.74
CA SER A 35 -4.75 1.24 -9.71
C SER A 35 -3.73 1.22 -8.58
N ILE A 36 -3.33 0.03 -8.15
CA ILE A 36 -2.33 -0.13 -7.09
C ILE A 36 -1.00 0.46 -7.52
N VAL A 37 -0.54 0.08 -8.69
CA VAL A 37 0.75 0.55 -9.23
C VAL A 37 0.73 2.06 -9.44
N SER A 38 -0.34 2.57 -10.01
CA SER A 38 -0.48 3.99 -10.28
C SER A 38 -0.52 4.81 -8.99
N PHE A 39 -1.27 4.34 -8.00
CA PHE A 39 -1.34 5.03 -6.70
C PHE A 39 0.02 5.08 -6.03
N ALA A 40 0.77 3.99 -6.10
CA ALA A 40 2.12 3.92 -5.52
C ALA A 40 3.16 4.70 -6.31
N GLY A 41 2.87 5.05 -7.57
CA GLY A 41 3.83 5.72 -8.44
C GLY A 41 4.96 4.81 -8.90
N LEU A 42 4.67 3.52 -9.08
CA LEU A 42 5.69 2.52 -9.40
C LEU A 42 5.53 1.91 -10.79
N GLU A 43 4.91 2.64 -11.71
CA GLU A 43 4.66 2.13 -13.07
C GLU A 43 5.92 1.64 -13.76
N LYS A 44 7.05 2.31 -13.52
CA LYS A 44 8.32 1.97 -14.16
C LYS A 44 9.08 0.87 -13.44
N PHE A 45 8.55 0.38 -12.33
CA PHE A 45 9.27 -0.54 -11.45
C PHE A 45 8.59 -1.89 -11.27
N VAL A 46 7.54 -2.17 -12.07
CA VAL A 46 6.74 -3.39 -11.88
C VAL A 46 7.56 -4.68 -11.99
N ASP A 47 8.60 -4.67 -12.80
CA ASP A 47 9.47 -5.83 -12.98
C ASP A 47 10.77 -5.73 -12.20
N THR A 48 10.90 -4.74 -11.32
CA THR A 48 12.07 -4.55 -10.47
C THR A 48 11.90 -5.37 -9.19
N LYS A 49 12.97 -6.04 -8.76
CA LYS A 49 12.96 -6.75 -7.50
C LYS A 49 12.79 -5.77 -6.34
N LEU A 50 11.98 -6.15 -5.37
CA LEU A 50 11.63 -5.26 -4.28
C LEU A 50 12.85 -4.80 -3.48
N LYS A 51 13.86 -5.66 -3.35
CA LYS A 51 15.08 -5.33 -2.61
C LYS A 51 15.83 -4.14 -3.22
N ASN A 52 15.56 -3.80 -4.49
CA ASN A 52 16.22 -2.69 -5.16
C ASN A 52 15.46 -1.37 -5.02
N LEU A 53 14.36 -1.36 -4.27
CA LEU A 53 13.58 -0.15 -4.01
C LEU A 53 13.98 0.45 -2.67
N SER A 54 13.73 1.77 -2.52
CA SER A 54 13.91 2.42 -1.24
C SER A 54 12.82 1.98 -0.24
N SER A 55 13.08 2.17 1.05
CA SER A 55 12.09 1.86 2.08
C SER A 55 10.82 2.68 1.90
N GLY A 56 10.94 3.93 1.46
CA GLY A 56 9.78 4.76 1.17
C GLY A 56 8.93 4.21 0.01
N MET A 57 9.57 3.70 -1.03
CA MET A 57 8.86 3.09 -2.15
C MET A 57 8.15 1.81 -1.70
N ILE A 58 8.79 1.00 -0.87
CA ILE A 58 8.18 -0.21 -0.34
C ILE A 58 6.97 0.12 0.53
N ALA A 59 7.10 1.15 1.38
CA ALA A 59 5.99 1.60 2.22
C ALA A 59 4.81 2.09 1.38
N ARG A 60 5.09 2.86 0.32
CA ARG A 60 4.04 3.31 -0.59
C ARG A 60 3.32 2.15 -1.24
N LEU A 61 4.07 1.13 -1.65
CA LEU A 61 3.48 -0.05 -2.25
C LEU A 61 2.55 -0.76 -1.28
N GLY A 62 3.04 -1.00 -0.06
CA GLY A 62 2.24 -1.67 0.97
C GLY A 62 0.95 -0.93 1.29
N PHE A 63 1.04 0.40 1.43
CA PHE A 63 -0.14 1.22 1.69
C PHE A 63 -1.12 1.18 0.52
N SER A 64 -0.60 1.24 -0.72
CA SER A 64 -1.44 1.21 -1.92
C SER A 64 -2.24 -0.09 -2.01
N ILE A 65 -1.62 -1.22 -1.67
CA ILE A 65 -2.30 -2.50 -1.65
C ILE A 65 -3.35 -2.53 -0.53
N ALA A 66 -2.99 -2.06 0.65
CA ALA A 66 -3.90 -2.06 1.81
C ALA A 66 -5.15 -1.24 1.54
N ILE A 67 -5.03 -0.10 0.90
CA ILE A 67 -6.18 0.72 0.51
C ILE A 67 -7.13 -0.06 -0.39
N GLN A 68 -6.57 -0.78 -1.37
CA GLN A 68 -7.39 -1.50 -2.34
C GLN A 68 -8.11 -2.68 -1.73
N VAL A 69 -7.53 -3.32 -0.73
CA VAL A 69 -8.17 -4.47 -0.08
C VAL A 69 -9.04 -4.08 1.11
N ASP A 70 -9.16 -2.80 1.40
CA ASP A 70 -9.95 -2.33 2.54
C ASP A 70 -9.42 -2.91 3.86
N ALA A 71 -8.10 -2.97 3.98
CA ALA A 71 -7.44 -3.54 5.14
C ALA A 71 -7.63 -2.68 6.38
N ASP A 72 -7.29 -3.25 7.53
CA ASP A 72 -7.41 -2.57 8.81
C ASP A 72 -6.65 -1.25 8.79
N ILE A 73 -7.33 -0.21 9.24
CA ILE A 73 -6.81 1.14 9.29
C ILE A 73 -5.61 1.29 10.24
N LEU A 74 -5.36 0.31 11.08
CA LEU A 74 -4.24 0.34 12.02
C LEU A 74 -2.89 0.52 11.34
N LEU A 75 -2.81 0.25 10.04
CA LEU A 75 -1.58 0.42 9.28
C LEU A 75 -1.26 1.87 8.97
N VAL A 76 -2.23 2.76 9.09
CA VAL A 76 -2.11 4.15 8.62
C VAL A 76 -1.01 4.92 9.34
N ASP A 77 -0.97 4.82 10.66
CA ASP A 77 -0.02 5.58 11.46
C ASP A 77 1.43 5.27 11.06
N GLU A 78 1.71 3.99 10.91
CA GLU A 78 3.04 3.53 10.53
C GLU A 78 3.44 3.99 9.13
N VAL A 79 2.51 3.89 8.19
CA VAL A 79 2.77 4.28 6.79
C VAL A 79 2.97 5.77 6.67
N LEU A 80 2.18 6.57 7.36
CA LEU A 80 2.28 8.02 7.30
C LEU A 80 3.62 8.52 7.85
N ALA A 81 4.27 7.73 8.69
CA ALA A 81 5.56 8.11 9.25
C ALA A 81 6.72 7.93 8.27
N VAL A 82 6.57 7.11 7.23
CA VAL A 82 7.68 6.74 6.35
C VAL A 82 7.55 7.25 4.91
N GLY A 83 6.38 7.71 4.49
CA GLY A 83 6.20 8.25 3.15
C GLY A 83 6.68 9.68 3.03
N ASP A 84 6.87 10.17 1.80
CA ASP A 84 7.14 11.58 1.58
C ASP A 84 5.86 12.41 1.80
N ALA A 85 6.01 13.75 1.88
CA ALA A 85 4.89 14.63 2.19
C ALA A 85 3.75 14.53 1.19
N ASP A 86 4.06 14.44 -0.11
CA ASP A 86 3.03 14.36 -1.13
C ASP A 86 2.27 13.04 -1.04
N PHE A 87 2.98 11.96 -0.81
CA PHE A 87 2.35 10.65 -0.65
C PHE A 87 1.52 10.58 0.62
N GLN A 88 2.02 11.14 1.72
CA GLN A 88 1.28 11.18 2.98
C GLN A 88 -0.05 11.92 2.79
N LYS A 89 -0.03 13.06 2.10
CA LYS A 89 -1.24 13.82 1.81
C LYS A 89 -2.22 13.00 0.97
N LYS A 90 -1.71 12.33 -0.07
CA LYS A 90 -2.51 11.48 -0.94
C LYS A 90 -3.17 10.35 -0.17
N CYS A 91 -2.42 9.70 0.71
CA CYS A 91 -2.94 8.62 1.55
C CYS A 91 -4.01 9.12 2.51
N TYR A 92 -3.74 10.24 3.17
CA TYR A 92 -4.69 10.83 4.11
C TYR A 92 -6.01 11.17 3.42
N GLU A 93 -5.94 11.81 2.25
CA GLU A 93 -7.14 12.16 1.50
C GLU A 93 -7.92 10.92 1.08
N THR A 94 -7.23 9.87 0.65
CA THR A 94 -7.86 8.62 0.24
C THR A 94 -8.56 7.95 1.41
N PHE A 95 -7.89 7.84 2.55
CA PHE A 95 -8.50 7.25 3.75
C PHE A 95 -9.65 8.08 4.27
N THR A 96 -9.51 9.41 4.25
CA THR A 96 -10.58 10.29 4.69
C THR A 96 -11.83 10.10 3.85
N ARG A 97 -11.66 9.84 2.55
CA ARG A 97 -12.80 9.61 1.65
C ARG A 97 -13.49 8.28 1.93
N PHE A 98 -12.72 7.20 2.16
CA PHE A 98 -13.28 5.86 2.28
C PHE A 98 -13.48 5.39 3.72
N LYS A 99 -12.64 5.83 4.63
CA LYS A 99 -12.63 5.35 6.02
C LYS A 99 -12.61 6.51 7.00
N LYS A 100 -13.31 7.57 6.69
CA LYS A 100 -13.22 8.84 7.41
C LYS A 100 -13.32 8.71 8.92
N VAL A 101 -14.35 8.05 9.40
CA VAL A 101 -14.60 7.97 10.84
C VAL A 101 -13.50 7.18 11.55
N LYS A 102 -13.15 6.03 10.99
CA LYS A 102 -12.11 5.19 11.59
C LYS A 102 -10.75 5.85 11.57
N LEU A 103 -10.43 6.51 10.46
CA LEU A 103 -9.16 7.21 10.33
C LEU A 103 -9.03 8.32 11.37
N LEU A 104 -10.05 9.14 11.52
CA LEU A 104 -10.02 10.24 12.47
C LEU A 104 -9.91 9.72 13.91
N SER A 105 -10.64 8.66 14.24
CA SER A 105 -10.55 8.06 15.56
C SER A 105 -9.16 7.55 15.86
N PHE A 106 -8.55 6.89 14.90
CA PHE A 106 -7.21 6.35 15.06
C PHE A 106 -6.18 7.46 15.25
N LEU A 107 -6.24 8.48 14.40
CA LEU A 107 -5.30 9.61 14.49
C LEU A 107 -5.46 10.39 15.78
N ALA A 108 -6.67 10.46 16.32
CA ALA A 108 -6.90 11.14 17.58
C ALA A 108 -6.24 10.41 18.76
N LEU A 109 -6.06 9.10 18.63
CA LEU A 109 -5.39 8.30 19.66
C LEU A 109 -3.87 8.33 19.55
N SER A 110 -3.38 8.70 18.39
CA SER A 110 -1.94 8.77 18.15
C SER A 110 -1.36 10.05 18.70
#